data_48a68cf5c3661f01dfe1bf6ea6950dce
#
_entry.id   48a68cf5c3661f01dfe1bf6ea6950dce
#
_cell.length_a   1.000
_cell.length_b   1.000
_cell.length_c   1.000
_cell.angle_alpha   90.00
_cell.angle_beta   90.00
_cell.angle_gamma   90.00
#
_symmetry.space_group_name_H-M   'P 1'
#
loop_
_entity.id
_entity.type
_entity.pdbx_description
1 polymer ?
#
loop_
_entity_poly.entity_id
_entity_poly.type
_entity_poly.pdbx_seq_one_letter_code
_entity_poly.pdbx_strand_id
1 'polypeptide(L)'
;MTTFGFGQRTGQIVQTAYVVQRIRPAIDWWINDGKAGPFFLLDSFTGGEQRYRGQPTTADVSIAMGFAGHMMIELIQPRDHKPSVYKEIIDQRGYGFHHVGIAFEDCDAERRNYEARG
;
A
#
# COMPACT_ATOMS: atom_id res chain seq x y z
N MET A 1 -9.66 -20.96 11.56
CA MET A 1 -8.87 -19.77 11.14
C MET A 1 -8.99 -19.61 9.64
N THR A 2 -9.41 -18.43 9.18
CA THR A 2 -9.57 -18.15 7.75
C THR A 2 -8.22 -17.91 7.10
N THR A 3 -8.04 -18.44 5.90
CA THR A 3 -6.85 -18.19 5.07
C THR A 3 -7.28 -17.63 3.73
N PHE A 4 -6.36 -16.90 3.07
CA PHE A 4 -6.56 -16.45 1.70
C PHE A 4 -6.21 -17.55 0.71
N GLY A 5 -6.54 -17.32 -0.58
CA GLY A 5 -6.29 -18.30 -1.63
C GLY A 5 -4.81 -18.68 -1.83
N PHE A 6 -3.89 -17.84 -1.37
CA PHE A 6 -2.45 -18.08 -1.42
C PHE A 6 -1.85 -18.44 -0.05
N GLY A 7 -2.67 -18.81 0.92
CA GLY A 7 -2.23 -19.42 2.18
C GLY A 7 -1.99 -18.48 3.36
N GLN A 8 -2.16 -17.18 3.20
CA GLN A 8 -2.02 -16.24 4.33
C GLN A 8 -3.23 -16.33 5.25
N ARG A 9 -2.98 -16.16 6.55
CA ARG A 9 -4.01 -16.15 7.58
C ARG A 9 -4.51 -14.73 7.83
N THR A 10 -5.82 -14.61 8.12
CA THR A 10 -6.37 -13.34 8.58
C THR A 10 -5.72 -12.92 9.89
N GLY A 11 -5.58 -11.61 10.10
CA GLY A 11 -4.97 -11.05 11.30
C GLY A 11 -3.44 -10.98 11.27
N GLN A 12 -2.81 -11.43 10.20
CA GLN A 12 -1.37 -11.37 10.02
C GLN A 12 -0.98 -10.29 9.01
N ILE A 13 0.24 -9.81 9.09
CA ILE A 13 0.80 -8.91 8.08
C ILE A 13 0.93 -9.69 6.78
N VAL A 14 0.26 -9.20 5.74
CA VAL A 14 0.26 -9.83 4.41
C VAL A 14 0.86 -8.91 3.34
N GLN A 15 1.13 -7.66 3.69
CA GLN A 15 1.61 -6.66 2.74
C GLN A 15 2.61 -5.74 3.41
N THR A 16 3.67 -5.38 2.67
CA THR A 16 4.51 -4.23 2.97
C THR A 16 4.44 -3.25 1.81
N ALA A 17 4.29 -1.97 2.11
CA ALA A 17 4.09 -0.93 1.10
C ALA A 17 5.18 0.12 1.19
N TYR A 18 5.61 0.59 0.03
CA TYR A 18 6.70 1.55 -0.12
C TYR A 18 6.25 2.69 -1.03
N VAL A 19 6.51 3.93 -0.63
CA VAL A 19 6.39 5.08 -1.52
C VAL A 19 7.69 5.23 -2.28
N VAL A 20 7.59 5.38 -3.60
CA VAL A 20 8.73 5.44 -4.50
C VAL A 20 8.64 6.67 -5.37
N GLN A 21 9.80 7.19 -5.77
CA GLN A 21 9.86 8.35 -6.64
C GLN A 21 9.53 8.00 -8.10
N ARG A 22 9.96 6.81 -8.55
CA ARG A 22 9.76 6.34 -9.91
C ARG A 22 9.37 4.87 -9.89
N ILE A 23 8.13 4.58 -10.27
CA ILE A 23 7.57 3.23 -10.07
C ILE A 23 8.20 2.16 -10.96
N ARG A 24 8.48 2.48 -12.23
CA ARG A 24 9.05 1.47 -13.14
C ARG A 24 10.46 1.03 -12.76
N PRO A 25 11.40 1.91 -12.44
CA PRO A 25 12.69 1.49 -11.89
C PRO A 25 12.58 0.72 -10.56
N ALA A 26 11.63 1.08 -9.72
CA ALA A 26 11.38 0.35 -8.47
C ALA A 26 10.89 -1.07 -8.74
N ILE A 27 9.98 -1.26 -9.69
CA ILE A 27 9.52 -2.59 -10.13
C ILE A 27 10.73 -3.41 -10.63
N ASP A 28 11.58 -2.82 -11.47
CA ASP A 28 12.75 -3.51 -12.02
C ASP A 28 13.69 -3.95 -10.90
N TRP A 29 13.92 -3.11 -9.90
CA TRP A 29 14.75 -3.47 -8.74
C TRP A 29 14.16 -4.67 -7.99
N TRP A 30 12.85 -4.65 -7.71
CA TRP A 30 12.20 -5.73 -6.99
C TRP A 30 12.24 -7.05 -7.76
N ILE A 31 12.10 -7.01 -9.09
CA ILE A 31 12.19 -8.21 -9.91
C ILE A 31 13.62 -8.75 -9.95
N ASN A 32 14.58 -7.88 -10.22
CA ASN A 32 15.97 -8.32 -10.47
C ASN A 32 16.75 -8.58 -9.19
N ASP A 33 16.61 -7.73 -8.20
CA ASP A 33 17.38 -7.80 -6.96
C ASP A 33 16.56 -8.38 -5.81
N GLY A 34 15.30 -8.00 -5.69
CA GLY A 34 14.39 -8.49 -4.67
C GLY A 34 13.81 -9.87 -4.95
N LYS A 35 13.96 -10.37 -6.17
CA LYS A 35 13.44 -11.67 -6.61
C LYS A 35 11.94 -11.81 -6.39
N ALA A 36 11.21 -10.72 -6.50
CA ALA A 36 9.75 -10.66 -6.40
C ALA A 36 9.13 -10.54 -7.79
N GLY A 37 7.84 -10.79 -7.88
CA GLY A 37 7.08 -10.60 -9.12
C GLY A 37 6.32 -11.84 -9.55
N PRO A 38 5.56 -11.73 -10.66
CA PRO A 38 5.41 -10.54 -11.48
C PRO A 38 4.69 -9.41 -10.75
N PHE A 39 4.85 -8.17 -11.26
CA PHE A 39 4.13 -7.00 -10.75
C PHE A 39 2.99 -6.63 -11.69
N PHE A 40 1.87 -6.20 -11.10
CA PHE A 40 0.71 -5.67 -11.80
C PHE A 40 0.66 -4.17 -11.52
N LEU A 41 0.61 -3.38 -12.57
CA LEU A 41 0.68 -1.92 -12.48
C LEU A 41 -0.66 -1.29 -12.81
N LEU A 42 -1.16 -0.44 -11.90
CA LEU A 42 -2.24 0.50 -12.14
C LEU A 42 -1.60 1.88 -12.32
N ASP A 43 -1.66 2.43 -13.53
CA ASP A 43 -1.01 3.71 -13.83
C ASP A 43 -1.66 4.88 -13.10
N SER A 44 -2.95 4.77 -12.76
CA SER A 44 -3.70 5.82 -12.07
C SER A 44 -4.74 5.19 -11.17
N PHE A 45 -4.76 5.63 -9.91
CA PHE A 45 -5.73 5.17 -8.92
C PHE A 45 -6.02 6.30 -7.95
N THR A 46 -7.28 6.77 -7.96
CA THR A 46 -7.73 7.84 -7.08
C THR A 46 -8.58 7.34 -5.91
N GLY A 47 -8.92 6.04 -5.90
CA GLY A 47 -9.89 5.50 -4.96
C GLY A 47 -11.32 5.96 -5.29
N GLY A 48 -12.31 5.32 -4.69
CA GLY A 48 -13.71 5.70 -4.88
C GLY A 48 -14.08 6.92 -4.04
N GLU A 49 -14.04 6.77 -2.74
CA GLU A 49 -14.38 7.82 -1.79
C GLU A 49 -13.19 8.06 -0.87
N GLN A 50 -12.07 8.43 -1.47
CA GLN A 50 -10.81 8.64 -0.74
C GLN A 50 -10.94 9.83 0.20
N ARG A 51 -10.50 9.63 1.45
CA ARG A 51 -10.42 10.69 2.45
C ARG A 51 -9.02 10.73 3.03
N TYR A 52 -8.57 11.94 3.32
CA TYR A 52 -7.32 12.19 4.03
C TYR A 52 -7.63 13.10 5.22
N ARG A 53 -7.37 12.62 6.43
CA ARG A 53 -7.67 13.30 7.70
C ARG A 53 -9.13 13.78 7.75
N GLY A 54 -10.05 12.92 7.31
CA GLY A 54 -11.49 13.17 7.33
C GLY A 54 -12.02 14.02 6.18
N GLN A 55 -11.14 14.54 5.31
CA GLN A 55 -11.55 15.36 4.17
C GLN A 55 -11.45 14.60 2.85
N PRO A 56 -12.40 14.78 1.92
CA PRO A 56 -12.29 14.16 0.62
C PRO A 56 -11.02 14.61 -0.10
N THR A 57 -10.39 13.68 -0.81
CA THR A 57 -9.23 13.99 -1.65
C THR A 57 -9.31 13.19 -2.94
N THR A 58 -8.77 13.77 -4.01
CA THR A 58 -8.66 13.10 -5.31
C THR A 58 -7.20 12.89 -5.70
N ALA A 59 -6.32 12.76 -4.70
CA ALA A 59 -4.92 12.48 -4.94
C ALA A 59 -4.76 11.21 -5.79
N ASP A 60 -3.95 11.30 -6.83
CA ASP A 60 -3.75 10.23 -7.80
C ASP A 60 -2.40 9.57 -7.57
N VAL A 61 -2.37 8.25 -7.63
CA VAL A 61 -1.16 7.46 -7.46
C VAL A 61 -1.06 6.38 -8.54
N SER A 62 0.16 6.02 -8.90
CA SER A 62 0.42 4.75 -9.58
C SER A 62 0.68 3.70 -8.50
N ILE A 63 0.10 2.51 -8.66
CA ILE A 63 0.28 1.41 -7.72
C ILE A 63 0.76 0.19 -8.47
N ALA A 64 1.80 -0.45 -7.96
CA ALA A 64 2.25 -1.75 -8.44
C ALA A 64 2.21 -2.76 -7.30
N MET A 65 1.69 -3.94 -7.58
CA MET A 65 1.61 -5.02 -6.59
C MET A 65 2.22 -6.30 -7.15
N GLY A 66 3.07 -6.93 -6.36
CA GLY A 66 3.67 -8.21 -6.68
C GLY A 66 3.93 -9.00 -5.40
N PHE A 67 4.42 -10.23 -5.55
CA PHE A 67 4.66 -11.10 -4.41
C PHE A 67 6.14 -11.46 -4.29
N ALA A 68 6.64 -11.38 -3.05
CA ALA A 68 7.90 -11.97 -2.64
C ALA A 68 7.55 -13.12 -1.69
N GLY A 69 7.47 -14.34 -2.23
CA GLY A 69 6.91 -15.47 -1.49
C GLY A 69 5.44 -15.22 -1.16
N HIS A 70 5.10 -15.26 0.13
CA HIS A 70 3.75 -14.99 0.61
C HIS A 70 3.50 -13.52 0.96
N MET A 71 4.51 -12.68 0.88
CA MET A 71 4.39 -11.27 1.20
C MET A 71 4.06 -10.47 -0.04
N MET A 72 2.94 -9.74 -0.02
CA MET A 72 2.63 -8.79 -1.08
C MET A 72 3.49 -7.55 -0.92
N ILE A 73 4.13 -7.14 -2.01
CA ILE A 73 4.89 -5.89 -2.08
C ILE A 73 4.04 -4.89 -2.85
N GLU A 74 3.73 -3.77 -2.23
CA GLU A 74 3.02 -2.67 -2.88
C GLU A 74 3.97 -1.49 -3.07
N LEU A 75 4.05 -0.99 -4.30
CA LEU A 75 4.84 0.19 -4.63
C LEU A 75 3.87 1.29 -5.02
N ILE A 76 4.06 2.49 -4.48
CA ILE A 76 3.15 3.60 -4.66
C ILE A 76 3.93 4.83 -5.09
N GLN A 77 3.57 5.40 -6.25
CA GLN A 77 4.14 6.65 -6.73
C GLN A 77 3.04 7.70 -6.79
N PRO A 78 3.10 8.77 -5.98
CA PRO A 78 2.18 9.90 -6.14
C PRO A 78 2.34 10.55 -7.50
N ARG A 79 1.23 10.86 -8.15
CA ARG A 79 1.20 11.46 -9.49
C ARG A 79 0.91 12.95 -9.44
N ASP A 80 0.51 13.47 -8.29
CA ASP A 80 0.22 14.88 -8.09
C ASP A 80 0.66 15.31 -6.66
N HIS A 81 0.39 16.56 -6.31
CA HIS A 81 0.74 17.11 -5.01
C HIS A 81 -0.46 17.29 -4.09
N LYS A 82 -1.58 16.65 -4.41
CA LYS A 82 -2.79 16.74 -3.58
C LYS A 82 -2.57 16.04 -2.24
N PRO A 83 -3.30 16.47 -1.20
CA PRO A 83 -3.15 15.87 0.13
C PRO A 83 -3.45 14.38 0.13
N SER A 84 -2.55 13.60 0.73
CA SER A 84 -2.70 12.17 0.90
C SER A 84 -1.78 11.68 2.02
N VAL A 85 -2.05 10.47 2.53
CA VAL A 85 -1.16 9.83 3.51
C VAL A 85 0.23 9.58 2.91
N TYR A 86 0.32 9.42 1.60
CA TYR A 86 1.59 9.20 0.91
C TYR A 86 2.42 10.48 0.87
N LYS A 87 1.80 11.59 0.46
CA LYS A 87 2.47 12.89 0.44
C LYS A 87 2.93 13.31 1.84
N GLU A 88 2.09 13.07 2.86
CA GLU A 88 2.45 13.40 4.24
C GLU A 88 3.75 12.72 4.66
N ILE A 89 3.88 11.43 4.42
CA ILE A 89 5.08 10.69 4.82
C ILE A 89 6.30 11.09 3.99
N ILE A 90 6.11 11.31 2.68
CA ILE A 90 7.21 11.78 1.81
C ILE A 90 7.74 13.13 2.30
N ASP A 91 6.86 14.05 2.65
CA ASP A 91 7.24 15.38 3.15
C ASP A 91 7.97 15.28 4.50
N GLN A 92 7.60 14.32 5.35
CA GLN A 92 8.20 14.15 6.68
C GLN A 92 9.54 13.44 6.65
N ARG A 93 9.71 12.41 5.82
CA ARG A 93 10.89 11.54 5.89
C ARG A 93 11.37 11.00 4.55
N GLY A 94 10.77 11.45 3.43
CA GLY A 94 11.18 11.01 2.11
C GLY A 94 10.57 9.68 1.69
N TYR A 95 11.12 9.13 0.62
CA TYR A 95 10.65 7.87 0.02
C TYR A 95 11.15 6.66 0.80
N GLY A 96 10.42 5.56 0.73
CA GLY A 96 10.77 4.30 1.38
C GLY A 96 9.54 3.61 1.98
N PHE A 97 9.77 2.80 3.01
CA PHE A 97 8.69 2.08 3.69
C PHE A 97 7.59 3.03 4.15
N HIS A 98 6.35 2.67 3.86
CA HIS A 98 5.19 3.48 4.22
C HIS A 98 4.29 2.80 5.26
N HIS A 99 3.86 1.58 4.99
CA HIS A 99 2.94 0.89 5.90
C HIS A 99 2.99 -0.62 5.71
N VAL A 100 2.38 -1.32 6.66
CA VAL A 100 2.05 -2.74 6.51
C VAL A 100 0.56 -2.88 6.30
N GLY A 101 0.17 -3.90 5.55
CA GLY A 101 -1.23 -4.29 5.38
C GLY A 101 -1.52 -5.54 6.18
N ILE A 102 -2.61 -5.49 6.94
CA ILE A 102 -3.14 -6.64 7.66
C ILE A 102 -4.54 -6.89 7.13
N ALA A 103 -4.84 -8.12 6.77
CA ALA A 103 -6.16 -8.45 6.25
C ALA A 103 -7.04 -9.01 7.36
N PHE A 104 -8.25 -8.48 7.44
CA PHE A 104 -9.25 -8.90 8.42
C PHE A 104 -10.56 -9.24 7.73
N GLU A 105 -11.38 -10.08 8.37
CA GLU A 105 -12.71 -10.39 7.86
C GLU A 105 -13.67 -9.21 8.01
N ASP A 106 -13.57 -8.47 9.13
CA ASP A 106 -14.38 -7.27 9.39
C ASP A 106 -13.45 -6.08 9.62
N CYS A 107 -13.11 -5.40 8.52
CA CYS A 107 -12.22 -4.24 8.57
C CYS A 107 -12.83 -3.06 9.34
N ASP A 108 -14.15 -2.90 9.31
CA ASP A 108 -14.80 -1.82 10.05
C ASP A 108 -14.71 -2.03 11.55
N ALA A 109 -14.85 -3.27 12.03
CA ALA A 109 -14.67 -3.59 13.43
C ALA A 109 -13.23 -3.31 13.88
N GLU A 110 -12.25 -3.71 13.08
CA GLU A 110 -10.84 -3.47 13.41
C GLU A 110 -10.49 -1.99 13.36
N ARG A 111 -11.04 -1.24 12.40
CA ARG A 111 -10.86 0.21 12.37
C ARG A 111 -11.35 0.85 13.68
N ARG A 112 -12.54 0.47 14.15
CA ARG A 112 -13.07 0.98 15.44
C ARG A 112 -12.16 0.62 16.61
N ASN A 113 -11.59 -0.58 16.61
CA ASN A 113 -10.66 -1.01 17.66
C ASN A 113 -9.39 -0.15 17.66
N TYR A 114 -8.83 0.16 16.50
CA TYR A 114 -7.65 1.02 16.40
C TYR A 114 -7.98 2.47 16.80
N GLU A 115 -9.10 3.00 16.33
CA GLU A 115 -9.53 4.36 16.66
C GLU A 115 -9.75 4.53 18.18
N ALA A 116 -10.28 3.50 18.86
CA ALA A 116 -10.50 3.53 20.30
C ALA A 116 -9.19 3.58 21.10
N ARG A 117 -8.08 3.18 20.50
CA ARG A 117 -6.77 3.18 21.15
C ARG A 117 -5.94 4.44 20.83
N GLY A 118 -6.40 5.30 19.96
CA GLY A 118 -5.74 6.55 19.58
C GLY A 118 -4.97 6.51 18.29
#